data_324fd6cbea663f09b11cb5022cb24f1f
#
_entry.id   324fd6cbea663f09b11cb5022cb24f1f
#
_cell.length_a   1.000
_cell.length_b   1.000
_cell.length_c   1.000
_cell.angle_alpha   90.00
_cell.angle_beta   90.00
_cell.angle_gamma   90.00
#
_symmetry.space_group_name_H-M   'P 1'
#
loop_
_entity.id
_entity.type
_entity.pdbx_description
1 polymer ?
#
loop_
_entity_poly.entity_id
_entity_poly.type
_entity_poly.pdbx_seq_one_letter_code
_entity_poly.pdbx_strand_id
1 'polypeptide(L)'
;MDLFEYNARQSRAGSQPLAERVRPNNLKTFMGQKHLLGRGKLIRTAIETDHLFSMILWGPPGCGKTTLARIIAKETQSHFVHFSAVLSGVKEIRSVIKIAKDQRALYRQETILFVDEIHRFNKAQQHAFLHHVEDGLITLIGATPENPSFEVIGPLLSRCRVVTM
;
A
#
# COMPACT_ATOMS: atom_id res chain seq x y z
N MET A 1 -19.33 14.90 -16.58
CA MET A 1 -19.56 13.48 -16.22
C MET A 1 -20.56 12.94 -17.24
N ASP A 2 -20.07 12.05 -18.11
CA ASP A 2 -20.89 11.52 -19.20
C ASP A 2 -21.87 10.47 -18.65
N LEU A 3 -23.10 10.48 -19.17
CA LEU A 3 -24.19 9.54 -18.81
C LEU A 3 -23.75 8.06 -18.98
N PHE A 4 -22.85 7.82 -19.93
CA PHE A 4 -22.27 6.50 -20.19
C PHE A 4 -21.29 6.07 -19.06
N GLU A 5 -20.53 6.99 -18.47
CA GLU A 5 -19.68 6.70 -17.32
C GLU A 5 -20.49 6.40 -16.06
N TYR A 6 -21.61 7.11 -15.86
CA TYR A 6 -22.52 6.85 -14.73
C TYR A 6 -23.18 5.47 -14.84
N ASN A 7 -23.69 5.11 -16.03
CA ASN A 7 -24.27 3.79 -16.27
C ASN A 7 -23.23 2.66 -16.19
N ALA A 8 -21.99 2.90 -16.66
CA ALA A 8 -20.90 1.92 -16.55
C ALA A 8 -20.46 1.68 -15.09
N ARG A 9 -20.55 2.68 -14.23
CA ARG A 9 -20.29 2.50 -12.78
C ARG A 9 -21.40 1.73 -12.08
N GLN A 10 -22.67 1.98 -12.42
CA GLN A 10 -23.81 1.22 -11.86
C GLN A 10 -23.82 -0.25 -12.30
N SER A 11 -23.51 -0.53 -13.57
CA SER A 11 -23.44 -1.91 -14.05
C SER A 11 -22.26 -2.69 -13.48
N ARG A 12 -21.13 -2.01 -13.20
CA ARG A 12 -19.97 -2.65 -12.52
C ARG A 12 -20.24 -3.00 -11.06
N ALA A 13 -21.06 -2.24 -10.36
CA ALA A 13 -21.39 -2.51 -8.95
C ALA A 13 -22.17 -3.84 -8.77
N GLY A 14 -22.94 -4.26 -9.78
CA GLY A 14 -23.67 -5.54 -9.76
C GLY A 14 -22.86 -6.77 -10.14
N SER A 15 -21.75 -6.59 -10.86
CA SER A 15 -20.90 -7.68 -11.38
C SER A 15 -19.67 -7.99 -10.51
N GLN A 16 -19.39 -7.19 -9.47
CA GLN A 16 -18.25 -7.43 -8.59
C GLN A 16 -18.48 -8.61 -7.66
N PRO A 17 -17.48 -9.47 -7.41
CA PRO A 17 -17.55 -10.54 -6.42
C PRO A 17 -17.96 -10.00 -5.04
N LEU A 18 -18.72 -10.81 -4.28
CA LEU A 18 -19.19 -10.42 -2.95
C LEU A 18 -18.06 -9.98 -2.02
N ALA A 19 -16.91 -10.66 -2.06
CA ALA A 19 -15.74 -10.33 -1.27
C ALA A 19 -15.22 -8.90 -1.52
N GLU A 20 -15.30 -8.40 -2.76
CA GLU A 20 -14.92 -7.03 -3.09
C GLU A 20 -15.98 -6.02 -2.63
N ARG A 21 -17.26 -6.38 -2.74
CA ARG A 21 -18.39 -5.53 -2.33
C ARG A 21 -18.46 -5.30 -0.83
N VAL A 22 -18.11 -6.31 -0.02
CA VAL A 22 -18.12 -6.24 1.45
C VAL A 22 -16.78 -5.84 2.05
N ARG A 23 -15.78 -5.56 1.21
CA ARG A 23 -14.45 -5.17 1.67
C ARG A 23 -14.53 -3.89 2.52
N PRO A 24 -13.96 -3.89 3.73
CA PRO A 24 -13.90 -2.69 4.56
C PRO A 24 -13.23 -1.52 3.83
N ASN A 25 -13.77 -0.34 3.99
CA ASN A 25 -13.27 0.88 3.34
C ASN A 25 -12.84 1.98 4.33
N ASN A 26 -12.91 1.69 5.61
CA ASN A 26 -12.47 2.58 6.70
C ASN A 26 -12.07 1.75 7.93
N LEU A 27 -11.38 2.40 8.88
CA LEU A 27 -10.91 1.74 10.10
C LEU A 27 -12.04 1.20 11.00
N LYS A 28 -13.24 1.81 10.95
CA LYS A 28 -14.38 1.40 11.80
C LYS A 28 -14.97 0.07 11.36
N THR A 29 -14.94 -0.19 10.05
CA THR A 29 -15.48 -1.43 9.45
C THR A 29 -14.44 -2.52 9.29
N PHE A 30 -13.15 -2.21 9.50
CA PHE A 30 -12.08 -3.20 9.43
C PHE A 30 -12.09 -4.08 10.69
N MET A 31 -12.40 -5.35 10.52
CA MET A 31 -12.49 -6.31 11.62
C MET A 31 -11.15 -7.01 11.86
N GLY A 32 -10.79 -7.19 13.11
CA GLY A 32 -9.53 -7.83 13.51
C GLY A 32 -8.36 -6.86 13.71
N GLN A 33 -7.15 -7.40 13.80
CA GLN A 33 -5.87 -6.67 13.93
C GLN A 33 -5.87 -5.62 15.06
N LYS A 34 -6.54 -5.89 16.19
CA LYS A 34 -6.66 -4.94 17.33
C LYS A 34 -5.31 -4.52 17.90
N HIS A 35 -4.31 -5.39 17.81
CA HIS A 35 -2.93 -5.09 18.25
C HIS A 35 -2.25 -4.01 17.39
N LEU A 36 -2.73 -3.75 16.18
CA LEU A 36 -2.20 -2.74 15.25
C LEU A 36 -3.09 -1.49 15.17
N LEU A 37 -4.41 -1.69 15.22
CA LEU A 37 -5.42 -0.66 14.92
C LEU A 37 -6.21 -0.18 16.16
N GLY A 38 -5.96 -0.76 17.33
CA GLY A 38 -6.53 -0.28 18.59
C GLY A 38 -6.07 1.13 18.94
N ARG A 39 -6.75 1.79 19.86
CA ARG A 39 -6.36 3.13 20.35
C ARG A 39 -4.92 3.12 20.86
N GLY A 40 -4.11 4.09 20.46
CA GLY A 40 -2.70 4.20 20.84
C GLY A 40 -1.78 3.16 20.20
N LYS A 41 -2.27 2.34 19.29
CA LYS A 41 -1.45 1.37 18.58
C LYS A 41 -0.76 1.98 17.35
N LEU A 42 0.32 1.35 16.93
CA LEU A 42 1.29 1.90 15.98
C LEU A 42 0.65 2.46 14.70
N ILE A 43 -0.11 1.64 13.98
CA ILE A 43 -0.72 2.06 12.69
C ILE A 43 -1.82 3.10 12.94
N ARG A 44 -2.63 2.90 13.97
CA ARG A 44 -3.68 3.85 14.33
C ARG A 44 -3.11 5.24 14.61
N THR A 45 -2.06 5.32 15.41
CA THR A 45 -1.39 6.58 15.73
C THR A 45 -0.77 7.22 14.49
N ALA A 46 -0.13 6.43 13.62
CA ALA A 46 0.45 6.94 12.38
C ALA A 46 -0.61 7.59 11.47
N ILE A 47 -1.80 6.98 11.37
CA ILE A 47 -2.92 7.54 10.62
C ILE A 47 -3.45 8.83 11.27
N GLU A 48 -3.69 8.81 12.57
CA GLU A 48 -4.27 9.94 13.32
C GLU A 48 -3.35 11.16 13.37
N THR A 49 -2.04 10.95 13.32
CA THR A 49 -1.04 12.03 13.33
C THR A 49 -0.55 12.43 11.94
N ASP A 50 -1.02 11.76 10.90
CA ASP A 50 -0.56 11.93 9.51
C ASP A 50 0.97 11.77 9.34
N HIS A 51 1.55 10.89 10.16
CA HIS A 51 2.98 10.55 10.13
C HIS A 51 3.15 9.08 9.75
N LEU A 52 2.98 8.80 8.46
CA LEU A 52 3.15 7.46 7.93
C LEU A 52 4.63 7.09 7.87
N PHE A 53 4.87 5.80 7.99
CA PHE A 53 6.20 5.19 7.81
C PHE A 53 6.09 4.00 6.86
N SER A 54 7.18 3.70 6.18
CA SER A 54 7.25 2.52 5.32
C SER A 54 7.20 1.24 6.16
N MET A 55 6.43 0.25 5.68
CA MET A 55 6.18 -0.98 6.42
C MET A 55 6.09 -2.20 5.51
N ILE A 56 6.37 -3.35 6.08
CA ILE A 56 6.14 -4.65 5.46
C ILE A 56 5.04 -5.37 6.26
N LEU A 57 3.90 -5.58 5.64
CA LEU A 57 2.80 -6.34 6.21
C LEU A 57 3.06 -7.83 6.00
N TRP A 58 3.37 -8.52 7.07
CA TRP A 58 3.67 -9.95 7.06
C TRP A 58 2.53 -10.75 7.67
N GLY A 59 1.97 -11.66 6.90
CA GLY A 59 0.88 -12.52 7.38
C GLY A 59 0.33 -13.42 6.30
N PRO A 60 -0.51 -14.40 6.66
CA PRO A 60 -1.07 -15.36 5.73
C PRO A 60 -1.93 -14.68 4.65
N PRO A 61 -2.17 -15.34 3.52
CA PRO A 61 -3.14 -14.88 2.54
C PRO A 61 -4.52 -14.64 3.17
N GLY A 62 -5.22 -13.59 2.74
CA GLY A 62 -6.58 -13.29 3.22
C GLY A 62 -6.67 -12.59 4.58
N CYS A 63 -5.57 -12.25 5.25
CA CYS A 63 -5.59 -11.53 6.53
C CYS A 63 -5.86 -10.02 6.43
N GLY A 64 -6.06 -9.48 5.22
CA GLY A 64 -6.46 -8.09 5.00
C GLY A 64 -5.34 -7.11 4.66
N LYS A 65 -4.14 -7.56 4.28
CA LYS A 65 -2.98 -6.70 3.95
C LYS A 65 -3.31 -5.61 2.92
N THR A 66 -3.86 -5.99 1.78
CA THR A 66 -4.26 -5.05 0.71
C THR A 66 -5.37 -4.10 1.17
N THR A 67 -6.33 -4.63 1.92
CA THR A 67 -7.44 -3.84 2.45
C THR A 67 -6.93 -2.78 3.43
N LEU A 68 -6.04 -3.16 4.33
CA LEU A 68 -5.43 -2.25 5.29
C LEU A 68 -4.63 -1.13 4.59
N ALA A 69 -3.83 -1.47 3.59
CA ALA A 69 -3.06 -0.48 2.83
C ALA A 69 -3.97 0.55 2.13
N ARG A 70 -5.09 0.11 1.54
CA ARG A 70 -6.08 1.01 0.92
C ARG A 70 -6.76 1.91 1.95
N ILE A 71 -7.09 1.38 3.12
CA ILE A 71 -7.68 2.18 4.22
C ILE A 71 -6.69 3.24 4.69
N ILE A 72 -5.42 2.88 4.91
CA ILE A 72 -4.37 3.84 5.29
C ILE A 72 -4.30 4.98 4.28
N ALA A 73 -4.24 4.66 2.99
CA ALA A 73 -4.17 5.68 1.94
C ALA A 73 -5.40 6.61 1.93
N LYS A 74 -6.59 6.06 2.13
CA LYS A 74 -7.83 6.83 2.18
C LYS A 74 -7.89 7.74 3.40
N GLU A 75 -7.57 7.22 4.58
CA GLU A 75 -7.61 7.97 5.84
C GLU A 75 -6.58 9.12 5.87
N THR A 76 -5.45 8.95 5.21
CA THR A 76 -4.37 9.96 5.08
C THR A 76 -4.46 10.77 3.79
N GLN A 77 -5.49 10.58 2.98
CA GLN A 77 -5.68 11.26 1.68
C GLN A 77 -4.47 11.12 0.75
N SER A 78 -3.70 10.06 0.89
CA SER A 78 -2.52 9.78 0.08
C SER A 78 -2.90 9.22 -1.29
N HIS A 79 -2.08 9.52 -2.29
CA HIS A 79 -2.21 8.89 -3.60
C HIS A 79 -1.79 7.42 -3.50
N PHE A 80 -2.69 6.51 -3.84
CA PHE A 80 -2.45 5.06 -3.73
C PHE A 80 -2.08 4.45 -5.06
N VAL A 81 -0.88 3.87 -5.13
CA VAL A 81 -0.42 3.12 -6.30
C VAL A 81 -0.29 1.65 -5.91
N HIS A 82 -1.08 0.79 -6.56
CA HIS A 82 -0.95 -0.66 -6.41
C HIS A 82 0.02 -1.21 -7.45
N PHE A 83 1.03 -1.90 -6.98
CA PHE A 83 2.10 -2.45 -7.79
C PHE A 83 2.22 -3.96 -7.57
N SER A 84 2.14 -4.73 -8.65
CA SER A 84 2.32 -6.18 -8.58
C SER A 84 3.74 -6.57 -8.96
N ALA A 85 4.40 -7.30 -8.06
CA ALA A 85 5.76 -7.79 -8.30
C ALA A 85 5.87 -8.76 -9.49
N VAL A 86 4.78 -9.43 -9.83
CA VAL A 86 4.76 -10.47 -10.87
C VAL A 86 4.76 -9.89 -12.28
N LEU A 87 4.18 -8.71 -12.46
CA LEU A 87 3.91 -8.14 -13.79
C LEU A 87 4.78 -6.91 -14.12
N SER A 88 5.65 -6.48 -13.22
CA SER A 88 6.25 -5.16 -13.32
C SER A 88 7.78 -5.20 -13.30
N GLY A 89 8.37 -4.55 -14.28
CA GLY A 89 9.82 -4.35 -14.41
C GLY A 89 10.30 -2.99 -13.89
N VAL A 90 11.57 -2.70 -14.12
CA VAL A 90 12.22 -1.43 -13.71
C VAL A 90 11.59 -0.21 -14.41
N LYS A 91 11.04 -0.38 -15.61
CA LYS A 91 10.37 0.71 -16.34
C LYS A 91 9.12 1.18 -15.63
N GLU A 92 8.32 0.24 -15.14
CA GLU A 92 7.08 0.51 -14.40
C GLU A 92 7.40 1.21 -13.07
N ILE A 93 8.49 0.81 -12.41
CA ILE A 93 8.97 1.47 -11.19
C ILE A 93 9.28 2.95 -11.47
N ARG A 94 10.00 3.25 -12.56
CA ARG A 94 10.31 4.64 -12.96
C ARG A 94 9.06 5.46 -13.24
N SER A 95 8.05 4.85 -13.86
CA SER A 95 6.74 5.48 -14.09
C SER A 95 6.06 5.87 -12.78
N VAL A 96 6.05 4.97 -11.81
CA VAL A 96 5.47 5.23 -10.48
C VAL A 96 6.22 6.35 -9.75
N ILE A 97 7.53 6.37 -9.83
CA ILE A 97 8.35 7.45 -9.24
C ILE A 97 8.05 8.80 -9.87
N LYS A 98 7.85 8.85 -11.20
CA LYS A 98 7.43 10.06 -11.89
C LYS A 98 6.06 10.53 -11.38
N ILE A 99 5.08 9.63 -11.29
CA ILE A 99 3.76 9.95 -10.75
C ILE A 99 3.88 10.51 -9.33
N ALA A 100 4.67 9.90 -8.46
CA ALA A 100 4.87 10.37 -7.09
C ALA A 100 5.46 11.79 -7.03
N LYS A 101 6.41 12.11 -7.90
CA LYS A 101 6.96 13.47 -8.03
C LYS A 101 5.90 14.47 -8.46
N ASP A 102 5.09 14.12 -9.46
CA ASP A 102 4.02 14.97 -9.97
C ASP A 102 2.94 15.19 -8.92
N GLN A 103 2.53 14.15 -8.19
CA GLN A 103 1.56 14.24 -7.10
C GLN A 103 2.05 15.19 -5.99
N ARG A 104 3.31 15.06 -5.59
CA ARG A 104 3.90 15.94 -4.58
C ARG A 104 4.04 17.39 -5.04
N ALA A 105 4.49 17.61 -6.28
CA ALA A 105 4.72 18.94 -6.83
C ALA A 105 3.43 19.70 -7.14
N LEU A 106 2.43 19.02 -7.75
CA LEU A 106 1.22 19.66 -8.24
C LEU A 106 0.10 19.67 -7.21
N TYR A 107 -0.02 18.62 -6.41
CA TYR A 107 -1.17 18.41 -5.50
C TYR A 107 -0.78 18.42 -4.02
N ARG A 108 0.52 18.51 -3.70
CA ARG A 108 1.06 18.38 -2.33
C ARG A 108 0.58 17.10 -1.64
N GLN A 109 0.41 16.06 -2.42
CA GLN A 109 -0.11 14.78 -1.98
C GLN A 109 1.00 13.77 -1.84
N GLU A 110 1.06 13.10 -0.68
CA GLU A 110 1.97 11.98 -0.44
C GLU A 110 1.55 10.76 -1.25
N THR A 111 2.50 9.93 -1.64
CA THR A 111 2.23 8.71 -2.41
C THR A 111 2.55 7.47 -1.59
N ILE A 112 1.56 6.60 -1.44
CA ILE A 112 1.74 5.26 -0.91
C ILE A 112 1.90 4.30 -2.09
N LEU A 113 3.05 3.63 -2.13
CA LEU A 113 3.32 2.54 -3.04
C LEU A 113 3.04 1.21 -2.33
N PHE A 114 1.95 0.57 -2.68
CA PHE A 114 1.62 -0.76 -2.19
C PHE A 114 2.18 -1.82 -3.14
N VAL A 115 3.10 -2.63 -2.63
CA VAL A 115 3.73 -3.73 -3.38
C VAL A 115 3.19 -5.05 -2.85
N ASP A 116 2.30 -5.65 -3.63
CA ASP A 116 1.81 -6.99 -3.31
C ASP A 116 2.85 -8.05 -3.67
N GLU A 117 2.96 -9.06 -2.82
CA GLU A 117 3.95 -10.15 -2.96
C GLU A 117 5.39 -9.65 -3.13
N ILE A 118 5.82 -8.71 -2.28
CA ILE A 118 7.15 -8.08 -2.36
C ILE A 118 8.31 -9.09 -2.37
N HIS A 119 8.12 -10.31 -1.82
CA HIS A 119 9.08 -11.41 -1.86
C HIS A 119 9.42 -11.88 -3.28
N ARG A 120 8.58 -11.57 -4.27
CA ARG A 120 8.82 -11.90 -5.68
C ARG A 120 9.70 -10.88 -6.41
N PHE A 121 10.00 -9.76 -5.78
CA PHE A 121 10.94 -8.80 -6.34
C PHE A 121 12.38 -9.29 -6.24
N ASN A 122 13.12 -9.16 -7.33
CA ASN A 122 14.56 -9.36 -7.28
C ASN A 122 15.26 -8.16 -6.58
N LYS A 123 16.53 -8.35 -6.27
CA LYS A 123 17.34 -7.34 -5.57
C LYS A 123 17.41 -6.00 -6.33
N ALA A 124 17.51 -6.02 -7.67
CA ALA A 124 17.58 -4.82 -8.48
C ALA A 124 16.28 -4.01 -8.42
N GLN A 125 15.12 -4.68 -8.43
CA GLN A 125 13.82 -4.04 -8.27
C GLN A 125 13.67 -3.43 -6.88
N GLN A 126 14.09 -4.13 -5.83
CA GLN A 126 14.07 -3.60 -4.46
C GLN A 126 15.00 -2.40 -4.30
N HIS A 127 16.19 -2.42 -4.88
CA HIS A 127 17.11 -1.29 -4.89
C HIS A 127 16.55 -0.07 -5.63
N ALA A 128 15.74 -0.28 -6.67
CA ALA A 128 15.13 0.83 -7.40
C ALA A 128 14.15 1.66 -6.55
N PHE A 129 13.55 1.08 -5.52
CA PHE A 129 12.70 1.82 -4.56
C PHE A 129 13.49 2.47 -3.44
N LEU A 130 14.61 1.88 -3.06
CA LEU A 130 15.33 2.20 -1.82
C LEU A 130 15.59 3.69 -1.67
N HIS A 131 16.17 4.32 -2.69
CA HIS A 131 16.48 5.76 -2.65
C HIS A 131 15.22 6.61 -2.42
N HIS A 132 14.11 6.26 -3.05
CA HIS A 132 12.85 7.01 -2.96
C HIS A 132 12.09 6.78 -1.67
N VAL A 133 12.35 5.68 -0.98
CA VAL A 133 11.91 5.43 0.39
C VAL A 133 12.76 6.24 1.38
N GLU A 134 14.07 6.30 1.15
CA GLU A 134 15.01 7.05 1.99
C GLU A 134 14.78 8.56 1.95
N ASP A 135 14.50 9.12 0.78
CA ASP A 135 14.24 10.57 0.61
C ASP A 135 12.78 10.97 0.93
N GLY A 136 11.95 10.01 1.31
CA GLY A 136 10.55 10.23 1.68
C GLY A 136 9.64 10.62 0.52
N LEU A 137 10.04 10.37 -0.73
CA LEU A 137 9.18 10.62 -1.90
C LEU A 137 7.98 9.68 -1.93
N ILE A 138 8.19 8.42 -1.52
CA ILE A 138 7.16 7.40 -1.41
C ILE A 138 7.16 6.78 -0.01
N THR A 139 5.98 6.44 0.47
CA THR A 139 5.79 5.54 1.62
C THR A 139 5.53 4.15 1.07
N LEU A 140 6.45 3.21 1.32
CA LEU A 140 6.33 1.84 0.86
C LEU A 140 5.49 1.02 1.84
N ILE A 141 4.47 0.34 1.33
CA ILE A 141 3.75 -0.71 2.06
C ILE A 141 3.92 -2.01 1.27
N GLY A 142 4.85 -2.86 1.69
CA GLY A 142 5.02 -4.19 1.12
C GLY A 142 4.09 -5.20 1.78
N ALA A 143 3.61 -6.17 1.03
CA ALA A 143 2.81 -7.27 1.56
C ALA A 143 3.43 -8.61 1.18
N THR A 144 3.52 -9.53 2.13
CA THR A 144 4.09 -10.87 1.91
C THR A 144 3.56 -11.89 2.91
N PRO A 145 3.31 -13.14 2.49
CA PRO A 145 3.12 -14.26 3.41
C PRO A 145 4.46 -14.87 3.88
N GLU A 146 5.57 -14.58 3.18
CA GLU A 146 6.89 -15.11 3.47
C GLU A 146 7.62 -14.27 4.52
N ASN A 147 8.60 -14.86 5.21
CA ASN A 147 9.38 -14.12 6.20
C ASN A 147 10.22 -13.01 5.54
N PRO A 148 9.97 -11.74 5.85
CA PRO A 148 10.67 -10.63 5.20
C PRO A 148 12.19 -10.63 5.40
N SER A 149 12.68 -11.24 6.48
CA SER A 149 14.11 -11.31 6.78
C SER A 149 14.92 -12.09 5.73
N PHE A 150 14.26 -12.97 4.97
CA PHE A 150 14.90 -13.75 3.91
C PHE A 150 14.68 -13.16 2.53
N GLU A 151 13.57 -12.44 2.33
CA GLU A 151 13.08 -12.04 1.01
C GLU A 151 13.32 -10.56 0.70
N VAL A 152 13.41 -9.73 1.74
CA VAL A 152 13.64 -8.29 1.57
C VAL A 152 15.10 -7.96 1.82
N ILE A 153 15.71 -7.16 0.95
CA ILE A 153 17.11 -6.75 1.13
C ILE A 153 17.30 -5.96 2.43
N GLY A 154 18.40 -6.19 3.11
CA GLY A 154 18.71 -5.55 4.40
C GLY A 154 18.57 -4.02 4.40
N PRO A 155 19.11 -3.29 3.40
CA PRO A 155 18.94 -1.83 3.33
C PRO A 155 17.49 -1.38 3.27
N LEU A 156 16.62 -2.07 2.54
CA LEU A 156 15.19 -1.74 2.48
C LEU A 156 14.48 -2.11 3.78
N LEU A 157 14.80 -3.29 4.31
CA LEU A 157 14.22 -3.76 5.58
C LEU A 157 14.54 -2.83 6.75
N SER A 158 15.73 -2.22 6.78
CA SER A 158 16.13 -1.26 7.81
C SER A 158 15.37 0.08 7.77
N ARG A 159 14.71 0.41 6.64
CA ARG A 159 13.87 1.62 6.46
C ARG A 159 12.39 1.31 6.62
N CYS A 160 12.03 0.06 6.77
CA CYS A 160 10.65 -0.36 6.94
C CYS A 160 10.44 -0.98 8.32
N ARG A 161 9.23 -0.88 8.84
CA ARG A 161 8.82 -1.65 10.01
C ARG A 161 8.12 -2.92 9.56
N VAL A 162 8.52 -4.06 10.08
CA VAL A 162 7.79 -5.32 9.87
C VAL A 162 6.60 -5.35 10.81
N VAL A 163 5.43 -5.53 10.24
CA VAL A 163 4.15 -5.55 10.95
C VAL A 163 3.51 -6.91 10.71
N THR A 164 3.36 -7.68 11.77
CA THR A 164 2.72 -9.01 11.71
C THR A 164 1.21 -8.88 11.81
N MET A 165 0.51 -9.53 10.86
CA MET A 165 -0.95 -9.51 10.76
C MET A 165 -1.55 -10.89 11.07
#